data_ba1f974976a0d9972d045858fd6e61b6
#
_entry.id   ba1f974976a0d9972d045858fd6e61b6
#
_cell.length_a   1.000
_cell.length_b   1.000
_cell.length_c   1.000
_cell.angle_alpha   90.00
_cell.angle_beta   90.00
_cell.angle_gamma   90.00
#
_symmetry.space_group_name_H-M   'P 1'
#
loop_
_entity.id
_entity.type
_entity.pdbx_description
1 polymer ?
#
loop_
_entity_poly.entity_id
_entity_poly.type
_entity_poly.pdbx_seq_one_letter_code
_entity_poly.pdbx_strand_id
1 'polypeptide(L)'
;MQSQEVQVIPVQQQDYQQWIPYWLAYQDFYKVCLPTKVTETTWQRFFDKAEPVYCAVAKQGDKVLGFVHYVIHRSTWAETNYCYLEDLYVSPETRGQHIGKRLIEYVQKQAIAQQCNRLYWHTQETNHTAQKLYNWVAEKPGIIEYRMPL
;
A
#
# COMPACT_ATOMS: atom_id res chain seq x y z
N MET A 1 -7.20 -5.51 -31.01
CA MET A 1 -7.19 -6.04 -29.63
C MET A 1 -7.43 -4.91 -28.66
N GLN A 2 -8.44 -5.07 -27.84
CA GLN A 2 -8.66 -4.11 -26.76
C GLN A 2 -7.68 -4.38 -25.65
N SER A 3 -6.96 -3.33 -25.19
CA SER A 3 -6.17 -3.43 -24.00
C SER A 3 -7.12 -3.56 -22.80
N GLN A 4 -6.84 -4.49 -21.90
CA GLN A 4 -7.63 -4.64 -20.70
C GLN A 4 -7.40 -3.43 -19.77
N GLU A 5 -8.46 -2.99 -19.14
CA GLU A 5 -8.37 -1.92 -18.16
C GLU A 5 -7.67 -2.40 -16.90
N VAL A 6 -6.96 -1.48 -16.27
CA VAL A 6 -6.38 -1.73 -14.95
C VAL A 6 -7.48 -1.64 -13.90
N GLN A 7 -7.57 -2.64 -13.04
CA GLN A 7 -8.48 -2.67 -11.90
C GLN A 7 -7.70 -2.83 -10.62
N VAL A 8 -8.13 -2.16 -9.57
CA VAL A 8 -7.57 -2.35 -8.22
C VAL A 8 -8.58 -3.16 -7.43
N ILE A 9 -8.15 -4.32 -6.95
CA ILE A 9 -9.01 -5.26 -6.23
C ILE A 9 -8.27 -5.82 -5.02
N PRO A 10 -9.00 -6.35 -4.02
CA PRO A 10 -8.35 -7.05 -2.91
C PRO A 10 -7.49 -8.19 -3.42
N VAL A 11 -6.33 -8.38 -2.80
CA VAL A 11 -5.43 -9.47 -3.15
C VAL A 11 -6.12 -10.83 -2.94
N GLN A 12 -5.82 -11.79 -3.82
CA GLN A 12 -6.35 -13.15 -3.75
C GLN A 12 -5.21 -14.12 -3.50
N GLN A 13 -5.53 -15.32 -2.95
CA GLN A 13 -4.51 -16.34 -2.68
C GLN A 13 -3.69 -16.67 -3.92
N GLN A 14 -4.32 -16.72 -5.08
CA GLN A 14 -3.66 -17.01 -6.35
C GLN A 14 -2.66 -15.94 -6.78
N ASP A 15 -2.71 -14.76 -6.18
CA ASP A 15 -1.81 -13.65 -6.53
C ASP A 15 -0.44 -13.76 -5.86
N TYR A 16 -0.25 -14.72 -4.96
CA TYR A 16 0.98 -14.84 -4.16
C TYR A 16 2.24 -14.84 -5.02
N GLN A 17 2.25 -15.64 -6.11
CA GLN A 17 3.43 -15.81 -6.96
C GLN A 17 3.83 -14.51 -7.66
N GLN A 18 2.88 -13.61 -7.90
CA GLN A 18 3.17 -12.30 -8.48
C GLN A 18 3.45 -11.24 -7.41
N TRP A 19 2.83 -11.36 -6.24
CA TRP A 19 3.03 -10.42 -5.14
C TRP A 19 4.42 -10.55 -4.51
N ILE A 20 4.90 -11.77 -4.29
CA ILE A 20 6.14 -11.98 -3.53
C ILE A 20 7.37 -11.33 -4.19
N PRO A 21 7.58 -11.39 -5.51
CA PRO A 21 8.72 -10.69 -6.12
C PRO A 21 8.64 -9.18 -5.92
N TYR A 22 7.45 -8.60 -5.97
CA TYR A 22 7.26 -7.16 -5.74
C TYR A 22 7.50 -6.79 -4.29
N TRP A 23 7.07 -7.61 -3.35
CA TRP A 23 7.32 -7.40 -1.92
C TRP A 23 8.82 -7.42 -1.62
N LEU A 24 9.55 -8.34 -2.21
CA LEU A 24 11.01 -8.41 -2.06
C LEU A 24 11.70 -7.22 -2.73
N ALA A 25 11.24 -6.81 -3.90
CA ALA A 25 11.77 -5.64 -4.59
C ALA A 25 11.54 -4.34 -3.80
N TYR A 26 10.37 -4.22 -3.19
CA TYR A 26 10.05 -3.09 -2.31
C TYR A 26 11.01 -3.03 -1.13
N GLN A 27 11.27 -4.16 -0.48
CA GLN A 27 12.22 -4.24 0.63
C GLN A 27 13.64 -3.87 0.18
N ASP A 28 14.06 -4.36 -0.99
CA ASP A 28 15.37 -4.07 -1.54
C ASP A 28 15.55 -2.58 -1.82
N PHE A 29 14.51 -1.93 -2.34
CA PHE A 29 14.52 -0.47 -2.55
C PHE A 29 14.82 0.30 -1.26
N TYR A 30 14.29 -0.15 -0.13
CA TYR A 30 14.52 0.46 1.18
C TYR A 30 15.71 -0.15 1.93
N LYS A 31 16.48 -1.04 1.27
CA LYS A 31 17.66 -1.70 1.85
C LYS A 31 17.31 -2.48 3.12
N VAL A 32 16.18 -3.15 3.08
CA VAL A 32 15.66 -3.97 4.19
C VAL A 32 15.51 -5.40 3.70
N CYS A 33 15.82 -6.35 4.57
CA CYS A 33 15.59 -7.77 4.33
C CYS A 33 14.84 -8.32 5.53
N LEU A 34 13.53 -8.45 5.40
CA LEU A 34 12.69 -8.97 6.49
C LEU A 34 12.82 -10.48 6.60
N PRO A 35 12.78 -11.04 7.83
CA PRO A 35 12.74 -12.48 8.00
C PRO A 35 11.55 -13.10 7.25
N THR A 36 11.74 -14.31 6.72
CA THR A 36 10.68 -15.04 6.00
C THR A 36 9.40 -15.15 6.84
N LYS A 37 9.54 -15.33 8.14
CA LYS A 37 8.40 -15.41 9.06
C LYS A 37 7.50 -14.15 9.02
N VAL A 38 8.12 -12.97 8.89
CA VAL A 38 7.36 -11.72 8.78
C VAL A 38 6.51 -11.71 7.51
N THR A 39 7.09 -12.11 6.38
CA THR A 39 6.39 -12.20 5.11
C THR A 39 5.23 -13.20 5.17
N GLU A 40 5.46 -14.38 5.75
CA GLU A 40 4.43 -15.40 5.90
C GLU A 40 3.28 -14.90 6.79
N THR A 41 3.59 -14.29 7.91
CA THR A 41 2.59 -13.72 8.82
C THR A 41 1.79 -12.61 8.16
N THR A 42 2.47 -11.71 7.44
CA THR A 42 1.83 -10.61 6.72
C THR A 42 0.85 -11.14 5.68
N TRP A 43 1.29 -12.12 4.88
CA TRP A 43 0.43 -12.73 3.86
C TRP A 43 -0.82 -13.36 4.48
N GLN A 44 -0.67 -14.12 5.57
CA GLN A 44 -1.79 -14.74 6.26
C GLN A 44 -2.78 -13.72 6.80
N ARG A 45 -2.29 -12.59 7.30
CA ARG A 45 -3.13 -11.52 7.84
C ARG A 45 -4.05 -10.91 6.79
N PHE A 46 -3.65 -10.87 5.54
CA PHE A 46 -4.50 -10.31 4.47
C PHE A 46 -5.81 -11.09 4.32
N PHE A 47 -5.84 -12.35 4.72
CA PHE A 47 -7.00 -13.23 4.56
C PHE A 47 -7.71 -13.56 5.88
N ASP A 48 -7.26 -12.97 6.97
CA ASP A 48 -7.86 -13.14 8.29
C ASP A 48 -8.75 -11.94 8.59
N LYS A 49 -10.05 -12.16 8.64
CA LYS A 49 -11.04 -11.09 8.87
C LYS A 49 -10.91 -10.43 10.25
N ALA A 50 -10.24 -11.08 11.20
CA ALA A 50 -10.00 -10.51 12.52
C ALA A 50 -8.80 -9.55 12.54
N GLU A 51 -8.01 -9.53 11.46
CA GLU A 51 -6.82 -8.69 11.37
C GLU A 51 -7.12 -7.41 10.57
N PRO A 52 -6.73 -6.24 11.08
CA PRO A 52 -6.96 -4.97 10.38
C PRO A 52 -5.86 -4.65 9.36
N VAL A 53 -5.37 -5.66 8.66
CA VAL A 53 -4.26 -5.59 7.71
C VAL A 53 -4.76 -6.00 6.33
N TYR A 54 -4.53 -5.15 5.34
CA TYR A 54 -5.15 -5.31 4.02
C TYR A 54 -4.12 -5.16 2.91
N CYS A 55 -4.34 -5.86 1.82
CA CYS A 55 -3.57 -5.70 0.59
C CYS A 55 -4.54 -5.63 -0.58
N ALA A 56 -4.29 -4.67 -1.47
CA ALA A 56 -4.94 -4.61 -2.77
C ALA A 56 -3.88 -4.64 -3.85
N VAL A 57 -4.26 -5.12 -5.02
CA VAL A 57 -3.37 -5.21 -6.17
C VAL A 57 -3.99 -4.50 -7.37
N ALA A 58 -3.15 -3.86 -8.17
CA ALA A 58 -3.54 -3.33 -9.46
C ALA A 58 -3.31 -4.43 -10.49
N LYS A 59 -4.37 -4.81 -11.21
CA LYS A 59 -4.31 -5.88 -12.22
C LYS A 59 -4.71 -5.37 -13.58
N GLN A 60 -4.02 -5.85 -14.58
CA GLN A 60 -4.43 -5.73 -15.98
C GLN A 60 -4.61 -7.15 -16.50
N GLY A 61 -5.86 -7.59 -16.63
CA GLY A 61 -6.15 -9.00 -16.80
C GLY A 61 -5.69 -9.80 -15.60
N ASP A 62 -4.88 -10.82 -15.85
CA ASP A 62 -4.31 -11.65 -14.76
C ASP A 62 -2.96 -11.15 -14.26
N LYS A 63 -2.43 -10.09 -14.87
CA LYS A 63 -1.12 -9.55 -14.52
C LYS A 63 -1.22 -8.53 -13.40
N VAL A 64 -0.50 -8.77 -12.30
CA VAL A 64 -0.36 -7.82 -11.20
C VAL A 64 0.69 -6.78 -11.58
N LEU A 65 0.33 -5.51 -11.48
CA LEU A 65 1.18 -4.37 -11.82
C LEU A 65 1.77 -3.66 -10.60
N GLY A 66 1.17 -3.88 -9.45
CA GLY A 66 1.61 -3.25 -8.21
C GLY A 66 0.72 -3.65 -7.06
N PHE A 67 1.09 -3.24 -5.86
CA PHE A 67 0.31 -3.53 -4.66
C PHE A 67 0.30 -2.33 -3.71
N VAL A 68 -0.65 -2.35 -2.80
CA VAL A 68 -0.70 -1.44 -1.65
C VAL A 68 -1.07 -2.23 -0.40
N HIS A 69 -0.36 -1.96 0.68
CA HIS A 69 -0.71 -2.49 2.00
C HIS A 69 -1.23 -1.35 2.86
N TYR A 70 -2.31 -1.61 3.59
CA TYR A 70 -2.81 -0.62 4.53
C TYR A 70 -3.33 -1.30 5.80
N VAL A 71 -3.24 -0.55 6.89
CA VAL A 71 -3.60 -1.02 8.23
C VAL A 71 -4.61 -0.03 8.82
N ILE A 72 -5.68 -0.54 9.39
CA ILE A 72 -6.67 0.30 10.06
C ILE A 72 -6.45 0.17 11.57
N HIS A 73 -6.32 1.31 12.25
CA HIS A 73 -6.03 1.32 13.68
C HIS A 73 -6.83 2.39 14.41
N ARG A 74 -6.99 2.19 15.70
CA ARG A 74 -7.62 3.17 16.57
C ARG A 74 -6.74 4.42 16.71
N SER A 75 -7.38 5.54 17.00
CA SER A 75 -6.71 6.79 17.33
C SER A 75 -7.41 7.42 18.52
N THR A 76 -6.62 8.02 19.40
CA THR A 76 -7.19 8.78 20.53
C THR A 76 -7.77 10.11 20.06
N TRP A 77 -7.57 10.49 18.80
CA TRP A 77 -8.03 11.76 18.22
C TRP A 77 -9.30 11.59 17.39
N ALA A 78 -9.91 10.41 17.38
CA ALA A 78 -11.11 10.15 16.59
C ALA A 78 -12.01 9.14 17.31
N GLU A 79 -13.32 9.24 17.06
CA GLU A 79 -14.26 8.23 17.53
C GLU A 79 -14.17 6.94 16.73
N THR A 80 -13.66 7.03 15.51
CA THR A 80 -13.47 5.91 14.60
C THR A 80 -11.99 5.55 14.49
N ASN A 81 -11.52 5.18 13.31
CA ASN A 81 -10.16 4.71 13.08
C ASN A 81 -9.41 5.64 12.15
N TYR A 82 -8.10 5.47 12.11
CA TYR A 82 -7.23 5.98 11.06
C TYR A 82 -6.84 4.83 10.14
N CYS A 83 -6.62 5.14 8.88
CA CYS A 83 -6.07 4.22 7.89
C CYS A 83 -4.62 4.61 7.60
N TYR A 84 -3.71 3.69 7.87
CA TYR A 84 -2.29 3.87 7.57
C TYR A 84 -1.96 3.10 6.29
N LEU A 85 -1.63 3.83 5.23
CA LEU A 85 -1.12 3.25 4.00
C LEU A 85 0.37 2.99 4.22
N GLU A 86 0.73 1.74 4.44
CA GLU A 86 2.09 1.41 4.90
C GLU A 86 3.07 1.20 3.75
N ASP A 87 2.66 0.47 2.71
CA ASP A 87 3.53 0.11 1.61
C ASP A 87 2.81 0.35 0.29
N LEU A 88 3.53 0.90 -0.68
CA LEU A 88 3.04 1.14 -2.03
C LEU A 88 4.14 0.83 -3.02
N TYR A 89 3.88 -0.10 -3.93
CA TYR A 89 4.85 -0.51 -4.94
C TYR A 89 4.18 -0.64 -6.30
N VAL A 90 4.82 -0.11 -7.32
CA VAL A 90 4.36 -0.19 -8.70
C VAL A 90 5.51 -0.74 -9.56
N SER A 91 5.20 -1.69 -10.42
CA SER A 91 6.18 -2.25 -11.35
C SER A 91 6.78 -1.14 -12.21
N PRO A 92 8.13 -1.07 -12.33
CA PRO A 92 8.77 -0.04 -13.16
C PRO A 92 8.32 -0.07 -14.63
N GLU A 93 7.84 -1.21 -15.11
CA GLU A 93 7.37 -1.38 -16.49
C GLU A 93 6.08 -0.60 -16.79
N THR A 94 5.37 -0.16 -15.76
CA THR A 94 4.07 0.50 -15.91
C THR A 94 4.12 2.00 -15.64
N ARG A 95 5.30 2.61 -15.76
CA ARG A 95 5.47 4.05 -15.56
C ARG A 95 4.57 4.83 -16.52
N GLY A 96 4.05 5.97 -16.04
CA GLY A 96 3.20 6.85 -16.84
C GLY A 96 1.73 6.44 -16.91
N GLN A 97 1.33 5.36 -16.23
CA GLN A 97 -0.05 4.89 -16.20
C GLN A 97 -0.79 5.28 -14.92
N HIS A 98 -0.17 6.05 -14.04
CA HIS A 98 -0.75 6.52 -12.77
C HIS A 98 -1.24 5.38 -11.86
N ILE A 99 -0.56 4.23 -11.90
CA ILE A 99 -0.96 3.06 -11.10
C ILE A 99 -0.89 3.38 -9.60
N GLY A 100 0.17 4.06 -9.16
CA GLY A 100 0.31 4.46 -7.76
C GLY A 100 -0.84 5.32 -7.27
N LYS A 101 -1.26 6.30 -8.08
CA LYS A 101 -2.41 7.13 -7.75
C LYS A 101 -3.69 6.32 -7.64
N ARG A 102 -3.90 5.37 -8.53
CA ARG A 102 -5.08 4.50 -8.51
C ARG A 102 -5.12 3.61 -7.27
N LEU A 103 -3.95 3.12 -6.84
CA LEU A 103 -3.85 2.35 -5.61
C LEU A 103 -4.18 3.20 -4.38
N ILE A 104 -3.68 4.44 -4.32
CA ILE A 104 -4.00 5.38 -3.24
C ILE A 104 -5.50 5.69 -3.23
N GLU A 105 -6.09 5.97 -4.39
CA GLU A 105 -7.52 6.27 -4.50
C GLU A 105 -8.39 5.09 -4.06
N TYR A 106 -7.96 3.87 -4.34
CA TYR A 106 -8.65 2.68 -3.86
C TYR A 106 -8.66 2.64 -2.33
N VAL A 107 -7.51 2.86 -1.70
CA VAL A 107 -7.41 2.88 -0.23
C VAL A 107 -8.26 4.00 0.35
N GLN A 108 -8.27 5.16 -0.29
CA GLN A 108 -9.13 6.28 0.12
C GLN A 108 -10.61 5.87 0.15
N LYS A 109 -11.08 5.19 -0.89
CA LYS A 109 -12.47 4.71 -0.94
C LYS A 109 -12.76 3.70 0.16
N GLN A 110 -11.81 2.78 0.42
CA GLN A 110 -11.97 1.81 1.50
C GLN A 110 -12.00 2.47 2.87
N ALA A 111 -11.12 3.44 3.09
CA ALA A 111 -11.06 4.19 4.34
C ALA A 111 -12.39 4.93 4.59
N ILE A 112 -12.93 5.58 3.57
CA ILE A 112 -14.22 6.26 3.65
C ILE A 112 -15.34 5.25 3.96
N ALA A 113 -15.37 4.12 3.26
CA ALA A 113 -16.38 3.09 3.47
C ALA A 113 -16.35 2.51 4.88
N GLN A 114 -15.18 2.44 5.49
CA GLN A 114 -15.00 1.99 6.87
C GLN A 114 -15.04 3.12 7.89
N GLN A 115 -15.46 4.32 7.45
CA GLN A 115 -15.64 5.50 8.31
C GLN A 115 -14.36 5.94 9.03
N CYS A 116 -13.20 5.73 8.40
CA CYS A 116 -11.94 6.25 8.94
C CYS A 116 -11.93 7.79 8.90
N ASN A 117 -11.31 8.38 9.91
CA ASN A 117 -11.21 9.84 10.04
C ASN A 117 -10.03 10.40 9.27
N ARG A 118 -9.02 9.59 8.99
CA ARG A 118 -7.78 10.02 8.32
C ARG A 118 -7.19 8.87 7.53
N LEU A 119 -6.66 9.18 6.35
CA LEU A 119 -5.75 8.33 5.57
C LEU A 119 -4.40 9.05 5.55
N TYR A 120 -3.34 8.35 5.91
CA TYR A 120 -2.00 8.95 5.96
C TYR A 120 -0.93 7.94 5.59
N TRP A 121 0.24 8.44 5.19
CA TRP A 121 1.41 7.60 4.88
C TRP A 121 2.68 8.38 5.09
N HIS A 122 3.80 7.66 5.09
CA HIS A 122 5.13 8.21 5.24
C HIS A 122 5.96 7.93 3.99
N THR A 123 6.95 8.75 3.73
CA THR A 123 7.96 8.48 2.71
C THR A 123 9.29 9.01 3.21
N GLN A 124 10.39 8.48 2.64
CA GLN A 124 11.71 9.02 2.96
C GLN A 124 11.82 10.44 2.42
N GLU A 125 12.45 11.31 3.20
CA GLU A 125 12.65 12.72 2.85
C GLU A 125 13.38 12.87 1.52
N THR A 126 14.25 11.91 1.18
CA THR A 126 15.03 11.91 -0.05
C THR A 126 14.29 11.32 -1.25
N ASN A 127 13.12 10.74 -1.07
CA ASN A 127 12.35 10.13 -2.15
C ASN A 127 11.53 11.18 -2.90
N HIS A 128 12.22 12.02 -3.68
CA HIS A 128 11.59 13.13 -4.38
C HIS A 128 10.62 12.70 -5.48
N THR A 129 10.89 11.56 -6.12
CA THR A 129 10.01 11.02 -7.17
C THR A 129 8.65 10.66 -6.59
N ALA A 130 8.62 9.94 -5.48
CA ALA A 130 7.36 9.60 -4.81
C ALA A 130 6.62 10.84 -4.29
N GLN A 131 7.36 11.82 -3.78
CA GLN A 131 6.76 13.05 -3.25
C GLN A 131 6.03 13.85 -4.31
N LYS A 132 6.42 13.76 -5.58
CA LYS A 132 5.67 14.41 -6.68
C LYS A 132 4.24 13.90 -6.75
N LEU A 133 4.05 12.58 -6.65
CA LEU A 133 2.72 11.97 -6.61
C LEU A 133 1.99 12.38 -5.32
N TYR A 134 2.67 12.32 -4.19
CA TYR A 134 2.04 12.58 -2.90
C TYR A 134 1.59 14.04 -2.76
N ASN A 135 2.39 14.98 -3.26
CA ASN A 135 2.02 16.42 -3.26
C ASN A 135 0.80 16.68 -4.16
N TRP A 136 0.57 15.82 -5.15
CA TRP A 136 -0.59 15.95 -6.04
C TRP A 136 -1.88 15.52 -5.36
N VAL A 137 -1.82 14.52 -4.46
CA VAL A 137 -3.02 13.86 -3.91
C VAL A 137 -3.28 14.17 -2.44
N ALA A 138 -2.33 14.77 -1.73
CA ALA A 138 -2.43 14.98 -0.29
C ALA A 138 -1.64 16.19 0.17
N GLU A 139 -1.71 16.48 1.46
CA GLU A 139 -0.97 17.56 2.10
C GLU A 139 0.19 17.01 2.93
N LYS A 140 1.27 17.77 2.99
CA LYS A 140 2.42 17.47 3.85
C LYS A 140 2.31 18.27 5.14
N PRO A 141 1.98 17.63 6.28
CA PRO A 141 1.64 18.37 7.51
C PRO A 141 2.83 18.89 8.31
N GLY A 142 4.06 18.64 7.87
CA GLY A 142 5.24 19.11 8.59
C GLY A 142 5.60 18.28 9.83
N ILE A 143 5.13 17.06 9.91
CA ILE A 143 5.39 16.15 11.03
C ILE A 143 6.63 15.31 10.70
N ILE A 144 7.47 15.06 11.70
CA ILE A 144 8.61 14.16 11.58
C ILE A 144 8.41 12.95 12.50
N GLU A 145 9.00 11.83 12.10
CA GLU A 145 8.96 10.59 12.89
C GLU A 145 10.20 10.47 13.75
N TYR A 146 10.02 10.06 15.00
CA TYR A 146 11.09 9.56 15.84
C TYR A 146 10.90 8.07 16.04
N ARG A 147 11.98 7.29 15.93
CA ARG A 147 11.89 5.84 15.98
C ARG A 147 12.87 5.30 17.03
N MET A 148 12.34 4.46 17.91
CA MET A 148 13.15 3.79 18.92
C MET A 148 13.08 2.29 18.64
N PRO A 149 14.14 1.66 18.13
CA PRO A 149 14.15 0.20 17.94
C PRO A 149 14.00 -0.53 19.28
N LEU A 150 13.24 -1.60 19.27
CA LEU A 150 12.96 -2.39 20.47
C LEU A 150 13.57 -3.78 20.39
#